data_dd5404dd7d6ee3a2cf54c997f5d41890
#
_entry.id   dd5404dd7d6ee3a2cf54c997f5d41890
#
_cell.length_a   1.000
_cell.length_b   1.000
_cell.length_c   1.000
_cell.angle_alpha   90.00
_cell.angle_beta   90.00
_cell.angle_gamma   90.00
#
_symmetry.space_group_name_H-M   'P 1'
#
loop_
_entity.id
_entity.type
_entity.pdbx_description
1 polymer ?
#
loop_
_entity_poly.entity_id
_entity_poly.type
_entity_poly.pdbx_seq_one_letter_code
_entity_poly.pdbx_strand_id
1 'polypeptide(L)'
;MVDIYVMGKHYAVPEGLTIITALEYCGYRIIRGCGCRAGFCGACATIYNFRNDPVLRYDLACQKTVEQDMYLTQIPFFPAVKAQYDLENIKAAGEQVLALYPEIVKCFGCNTCTKTCPQELEVMWYMSDALRGDIHEVALKSFDCVMCGLCA
;
A
#
# COMPACT_ATOMS: atom_id res chain seq x y z
N MET A 1 -23.54 4.45 8.90
CA MET A 1 -22.84 4.34 7.61
C MET A 1 -22.60 5.75 7.12
N VAL A 2 -21.45 6.01 6.56
CA VAL A 2 -21.09 7.27 5.92
C VAL A 2 -20.70 7.00 4.47
N ASP A 3 -21.01 7.95 3.60
CA ASP A 3 -20.68 7.86 2.18
C ASP A 3 -19.31 8.49 1.94
N ILE A 4 -18.42 7.73 1.31
CA ILE A 4 -17.11 8.20 0.90
C ILE A 4 -16.87 7.94 -0.58
N TYR A 5 -15.99 8.71 -1.18
CA TYR A 5 -15.62 8.59 -2.59
C TYR A 5 -14.12 8.32 -2.70
N VAL A 6 -13.77 7.18 -3.26
CA VAL A 6 -12.37 6.77 -3.46
C VAL A 6 -12.05 6.79 -4.94
N MET A 7 -11.20 7.71 -5.37
CA MET A 7 -10.83 7.87 -6.79
C MET A 7 -12.06 7.90 -7.72
N GLY A 8 -13.08 8.66 -7.31
CA GLY A 8 -14.33 8.82 -8.04
C GLY A 8 -15.35 7.69 -7.90
N LYS A 9 -15.07 6.62 -7.16
CA LYS A 9 -16.02 5.54 -6.86
C LYS A 9 -16.65 5.76 -5.50
N HIS A 10 -17.97 5.62 -5.43
CA HIS A 10 -18.78 5.74 -4.21
C HIS A 10 -18.74 4.45 -3.39
N TYR A 11 -18.63 4.59 -2.08
CA TYR A 11 -18.74 3.50 -1.11
C TYR A 11 -19.46 3.97 0.15
N ALA A 12 -20.32 3.09 0.71
CA ALA A 12 -20.93 3.27 2.02
C ALA A 12 -20.16 2.42 3.04
N VAL A 13 -19.61 3.06 4.05
CA VAL A 13 -18.75 2.41 5.06
C VAL A 13 -19.25 2.69 6.49
N PRO A 14 -18.95 1.82 7.46
CA PRO A 14 -19.26 2.11 8.86
C PRO A 14 -18.62 3.40 9.33
N GLU A 15 -19.36 4.16 10.11
CA GLU A 15 -18.86 5.35 10.82
C GLU A 15 -17.77 4.94 11.84
N GLY A 16 -16.78 5.82 12.05
CA GLY A 16 -15.71 5.61 13.02
C GLY A 16 -14.52 4.80 12.48
N LEU A 17 -14.57 4.28 11.25
CA LEU A 17 -13.39 3.69 10.64
C LEU A 17 -12.37 4.77 10.27
N THR A 18 -11.08 4.42 10.35
CA THR A 18 -10.03 5.24 9.74
C THR A 18 -10.06 5.10 8.21
N ILE A 19 -9.46 6.03 7.48
CA ILE A 19 -9.41 5.95 6.01
C ILE A 19 -8.83 4.60 5.56
N ILE A 20 -7.75 4.12 6.18
CA ILE A 20 -7.15 2.81 5.87
C ILE A 20 -8.15 1.67 6.08
N THR A 21 -8.77 1.60 7.25
CA THR A 21 -9.73 0.52 7.57
C THR A 21 -11.00 0.61 6.72
N ALA A 22 -11.43 1.81 6.35
CA ALA A 22 -12.53 2.00 5.42
C ALA A 22 -12.19 1.48 4.01
N LEU A 23 -10.96 1.72 3.52
CA LEU A 23 -10.48 1.18 2.26
C LEU A 23 -10.44 -0.36 2.29
N GLU A 24 -9.94 -0.95 3.38
CA GLU A 24 -9.93 -2.40 3.56
C GLU A 24 -11.35 -2.98 3.61
N TYR A 25 -12.28 -2.30 4.27
CA TYR A 25 -13.70 -2.65 4.27
C TYR A 25 -14.29 -2.63 2.85
N CYS A 26 -13.89 -1.69 2.00
CA CYS A 26 -14.28 -1.62 0.58
C CYS A 26 -13.63 -2.71 -0.28
N GLY A 27 -12.75 -3.55 0.29
CA GLY A 27 -12.07 -4.64 -0.38
C GLY A 27 -10.74 -4.25 -1.03
N TYR A 28 -10.18 -3.07 -0.71
CA TYR A 28 -8.82 -2.74 -1.11
C TYR A 28 -7.82 -3.48 -0.23
N ARG A 29 -6.82 -4.07 -0.84
CA ARG A 29 -5.68 -4.63 -0.12
C ARG A 29 -4.53 -3.64 -0.13
N ILE A 30 -4.13 -3.20 1.04
CA ILE A 30 -3.07 -2.22 1.22
C ILE A 30 -1.80 -2.98 1.62
N ILE A 31 -1.04 -3.38 0.61
CA ILE A 31 0.22 -4.12 0.77
C ILE A 31 1.45 -3.21 0.68
N ARG A 32 1.28 -1.95 0.29
CA ARG A 32 2.33 -0.92 0.22
C ARG A 32 1.79 0.43 0.68
N GLY A 33 2.69 1.35 1.04
CA GLY A 33 2.34 2.71 1.42
C GLY A 33 1.67 2.84 2.78
N CYS A 34 1.66 1.79 3.60
CA CYS A 34 1.29 1.86 5.00
C CYS A 34 2.20 0.96 5.81
N GLY A 35 2.94 1.54 6.76
CA GLY A 35 3.85 0.78 7.62
C GLY A 35 3.25 0.55 9.01
N CYS A 36 3.49 1.49 9.93
CA CYS A 36 3.18 1.34 11.36
C CYS A 36 1.68 1.28 11.70
N ARG A 37 0.79 1.81 10.87
CA ARG A 37 -0.66 1.99 11.11
C ARG A 37 -1.01 2.73 12.41
N ALA A 38 -0.02 3.39 13.01
CA ALA A 38 -0.10 4.03 14.32
C ALA A 38 0.26 5.52 14.29
N GLY A 39 0.26 6.14 13.11
CA GLY A 39 0.52 7.57 12.95
C GLY A 39 1.98 7.98 13.01
N PHE A 40 2.92 7.03 13.05
CA PHE A 40 4.34 7.29 13.29
C PHE A 40 5.16 7.45 12.00
N CYS A 41 5.01 6.52 11.03
CA CYS A 41 5.91 6.47 9.88
C CYS A 41 5.59 7.48 8.76
N GLY A 42 4.39 8.06 8.75
CA GLY A 42 3.96 9.03 7.72
C GLY A 42 3.64 8.41 6.34
N ALA A 43 3.91 7.12 6.13
CA ALA A 43 3.76 6.48 4.82
C ALA A 43 2.33 6.49 4.27
N CYS A 44 1.32 6.60 5.13
CA CYS A 44 -0.09 6.60 4.75
C CYS A 44 -0.68 8.01 4.59
N ALA A 45 0.15 9.00 4.33
CA ALA A 45 -0.29 10.36 4.07
C ALA A 45 -1.27 10.42 2.89
N THR A 46 -2.41 11.06 3.09
CA THR A 46 -3.54 11.05 2.15
C THR A 46 -4.09 12.45 1.97
N ILE A 47 -4.43 12.80 0.74
CA ILE A 47 -5.08 14.07 0.42
C ILE A 47 -6.57 13.80 0.19
N TYR A 48 -7.40 14.61 0.82
CA TYR A 48 -8.85 14.52 0.70
C TYR A 48 -9.50 15.91 0.71
N ASN A 49 -10.75 15.94 0.28
CA ASN A 49 -11.65 17.09 0.44
C ASN A 49 -13.07 16.59 0.72
N PHE A 50 -14.01 17.48 0.84
CA PHE A 50 -15.43 17.17 1.00
C PHE A 50 -16.23 17.66 -0.21
N ARG A 51 -17.38 17.04 -0.45
CA ARG A 51 -18.22 17.30 -1.63
C ARG A 51 -18.51 18.79 -1.85
N ASN A 52 -18.77 19.52 -0.78
CA ASN A 52 -19.16 20.93 -0.83
C ASN A 52 -18.03 21.88 -0.40
N ASP A 53 -16.83 21.36 -0.23
CA ASP A 53 -15.67 22.12 0.21
C ASP A 53 -14.46 21.72 -0.64
N PRO A 54 -14.02 22.58 -1.57
CA PRO A 54 -12.91 22.29 -2.47
C PRO A 54 -11.53 22.38 -1.79
N VAL A 55 -11.47 22.76 -0.52
CA VAL A 55 -10.21 22.87 0.21
C VAL A 55 -9.58 21.48 0.37
N LEU A 56 -8.40 21.31 -0.19
CA LEU A 56 -7.61 20.10 -0.03
C LEU A 56 -7.04 20.06 1.39
N ARG A 57 -7.24 18.92 2.04
CA ARG A 57 -6.71 18.60 3.36
C ARG A 57 -5.75 17.43 3.26
N TYR A 58 -4.84 17.40 4.20
CA TYR A 58 -3.83 16.36 4.31
C TYR A 58 -3.87 15.74 5.70
N ASP A 59 -3.85 14.41 5.75
CA ASP A 59 -3.85 13.67 7.01
C ASP A 59 -3.24 12.28 6.84
N LEU A 60 -2.97 11.59 7.96
CA LEU A 60 -2.52 10.21 7.94
C LEU A 60 -3.73 9.28 7.88
N ALA A 61 -3.84 8.50 6.81
CA ALA A 61 -4.98 7.61 6.59
C ALA A 61 -5.21 6.57 7.71
N CYS A 62 -4.17 6.25 8.48
CA CYS A 62 -4.29 5.36 9.64
C CYS A 62 -4.81 6.05 10.92
N GLN A 63 -4.94 7.37 10.92
CA GLN A 63 -5.40 8.16 12.06
C GLN A 63 -6.70 8.90 11.76
N LYS A 64 -6.82 9.45 10.57
CA LYS A 64 -8.01 10.19 10.16
C LYS A 64 -9.21 9.26 9.98
N THR A 65 -10.28 9.51 10.73
CA THR A 65 -11.57 8.83 10.56
C THR A 65 -12.30 9.34 9.32
N VAL A 66 -13.05 8.45 8.68
CA VAL A 66 -13.91 8.83 7.55
C VAL A 66 -15.11 9.65 8.03
N GLU A 67 -15.51 10.59 7.22
CA GLU A 67 -16.64 11.47 7.43
C GLU A 67 -17.57 11.47 6.22
N GLN A 68 -18.81 11.89 6.42
CA GLN A 68 -19.79 11.96 5.35
C GLN A 68 -19.30 12.82 4.17
N ASP A 69 -19.52 12.35 2.96
CA ASP A 69 -19.13 13.02 1.71
C ASP A 69 -17.63 13.33 1.58
N MET A 70 -16.77 12.52 2.20
CA MET A 70 -15.32 12.63 2.07
C MET A 70 -14.86 12.07 0.71
N TYR A 71 -14.09 12.87 -0.03
CA TYR A 71 -13.46 12.50 -1.29
C TYR A 71 -11.97 12.24 -1.07
N LEU A 72 -11.52 11.00 -1.25
CA LEU A 72 -10.12 10.62 -1.23
C LEU A 72 -9.53 10.82 -2.62
N THR A 73 -8.85 11.94 -2.81
CA THR A 73 -8.34 12.40 -4.11
C THR A 73 -6.97 11.81 -4.43
N GLN A 74 -6.17 11.58 -3.40
CA GLN A 74 -4.87 10.92 -3.53
C GLN A 74 -4.64 10.01 -2.33
N ILE A 75 -4.30 8.76 -2.61
CA ILE A 75 -3.93 7.78 -1.61
C ILE A 75 -2.46 7.36 -1.84
N PRO A 76 -1.64 7.23 -0.78
CA PRO A 76 -0.19 7.03 -0.90
C PRO A 76 0.19 5.64 -1.42
N PHE A 77 -0.69 4.68 -1.30
CA PHE A 77 -0.49 3.29 -1.71
C PHE A 77 -0.95 3.04 -3.16
N PHE A 78 -0.67 3.99 -4.03
CA PHE A 78 -0.96 3.84 -5.45
C PHE A 78 0.16 3.03 -6.16
N PRO A 79 -0.18 2.15 -7.10
CA PRO A 79 -1.53 1.86 -7.59
C PRO A 79 -2.36 1.08 -6.56
N ALA A 80 -3.54 1.63 -6.21
CA ALA A 80 -4.52 0.95 -5.38
C ALA A 80 -5.23 -0.12 -6.22
N VAL A 81 -4.64 -1.29 -6.32
CA VAL A 81 -5.24 -2.42 -7.03
C VAL A 81 -6.02 -3.26 -6.03
N LYS A 82 -7.29 -3.54 -6.33
CA LYS A 82 -8.00 -4.62 -5.66
C LYS A 82 -7.29 -5.92 -6.02
N ALA A 83 -6.77 -6.62 -5.03
CA ALA A 83 -6.20 -7.94 -5.27
C ALA A 83 -7.30 -8.87 -5.80
N GLN A 84 -7.09 -9.40 -7.00
CA GLN A 84 -7.98 -10.35 -7.65
C GLN A 84 -7.27 -11.70 -7.78
N TYR A 85 -6.76 -12.22 -6.67
CA TYR A 85 -6.14 -13.53 -6.67
C TYR A 85 -6.67 -14.36 -5.51
N ASP A 86 -6.80 -15.65 -5.76
CA ASP A 86 -7.15 -16.65 -4.78
C ASP A 86 -5.87 -17.22 -4.16
N LEU A 87 -5.73 -17.09 -2.84
CA LEU A 87 -4.55 -17.56 -2.13
C LEU A 87 -4.32 -19.07 -2.27
N GLU A 88 -5.40 -19.85 -2.43
CA GLU A 88 -5.32 -21.31 -2.62
C GLU A 88 -4.74 -21.70 -3.98
N ASN A 89 -4.88 -20.82 -4.96
CA ASN A 89 -4.40 -21.03 -6.31
C ASN A 89 -3.05 -20.35 -6.63
N ILE A 90 -2.49 -19.60 -5.68
CA ILE A 90 -1.17 -18.99 -5.85
C ILE A 90 -0.08 -20.06 -5.68
N LYS A 91 0.64 -20.29 -6.75
CA LYS A 91 1.89 -21.08 -6.72
C LYS A 91 3.05 -20.13 -6.41
N ALA A 92 3.95 -20.53 -5.52
CA ALA A 92 5.19 -19.80 -5.23
C ALA A 92 6.17 -19.89 -6.41
N ALA A 93 5.81 -19.30 -7.55
CA ALA A 93 6.60 -19.30 -8.77
C ALA A 93 6.97 -17.86 -9.14
N GLY A 94 8.22 -17.66 -9.58
CA GLY A 94 8.72 -16.34 -9.96
C GLY A 94 7.87 -15.66 -11.05
N GLU A 95 7.32 -16.42 -11.98
CA GLU A 95 6.42 -15.92 -13.02
C GLU A 95 5.16 -15.28 -12.44
N GLN A 96 4.61 -15.80 -11.34
CA GLN A 96 3.45 -15.19 -10.67
C GLN A 96 3.80 -13.88 -9.99
N VAL A 97 4.99 -13.76 -9.43
CA VAL A 97 5.44 -12.48 -8.83
C VAL A 97 5.51 -11.40 -9.91
N LEU A 98 6.07 -11.70 -11.07
CA LEU A 98 6.13 -10.78 -12.20
C LEU A 98 4.74 -10.45 -12.77
N ALA A 99 3.82 -11.40 -12.78
CA ALA A 99 2.44 -11.19 -13.22
C ALA A 99 1.67 -10.28 -12.25
N LEU A 100 1.90 -10.42 -10.93
CA LEU A 100 1.22 -9.63 -9.90
C LEU A 100 1.87 -8.24 -9.68
N TYR A 101 3.17 -8.14 -9.88
CA TYR A 101 3.98 -6.94 -9.64
C TYR A 101 4.92 -6.65 -10.82
N PRO A 102 4.39 -6.36 -12.02
CA PRO A 102 5.21 -6.17 -13.22
C PRO A 102 6.17 -4.98 -13.10
N GLU A 103 5.91 -4.05 -12.21
CA GLU A 103 6.76 -2.88 -11.97
C GLU A 103 8.16 -3.22 -11.44
N ILE A 104 8.37 -4.40 -10.87
CA ILE A 104 9.70 -4.78 -10.35
C ILE A 104 10.75 -4.91 -11.48
N VAL A 105 10.33 -5.14 -12.73
CA VAL A 105 11.24 -5.18 -13.89
C VAL A 105 11.89 -3.82 -14.17
N LYS A 106 11.36 -2.72 -13.60
CA LYS A 106 11.94 -1.39 -13.73
C LYS A 106 13.12 -1.16 -12.78
N CYS A 107 13.42 -2.11 -11.90
CA CYS A 107 14.53 -2.01 -10.99
C CYS A 107 15.86 -2.02 -11.75
N PHE A 108 16.62 -0.94 -11.66
CA PHE A 108 17.95 -0.79 -12.26
C PHE A 108 19.10 -0.88 -11.25
N GLY A 109 18.82 -1.34 -10.01
CA GLY A 109 19.84 -1.64 -9.02
C GLY A 109 20.50 -0.42 -8.36
N CYS A 110 19.81 0.72 -8.24
CA CYS A 110 20.38 1.95 -7.65
C CYS A 110 20.66 1.88 -6.15
N ASN A 111 20.22 0.82 -5.47
CA ASN A 111 20.41 0.57 -4.03
C ASN A 111 19.80 1.62 -3.07
N THR A 112 19.00 2.55 -3.55
CA THR A 112 18.33 3.56 -2.70
C THR A 112 17.41 2.91 -1.68
N CYS A 113 16.65 1.89 -2.08
CA CYS A 113 15.73 1.14 -1.22
C CYS A 113 16.42 0.49 -0.01
N THR A 114 17.61 -0.10 -0.20
CA THR A 114 18.41 -0.67 0.89
C THR A 114 18.90 0.42 1.85
N LYS A 115 19.39 1.53 1.30
CA LYS A 115 19.91 2.65 2.12
C LYS A 115 18.82 3.35 2.94
N THR A 116 17.57 3.30 2.48
CA THR A 116 16.44 3.96 3.14
C THR A 116 15.75 3.04 4.15
N CYS A 117 16.08 1.75 4.14
CA CYS A 117 15.41 0.77 4.99
C CYS A 117 15.73 0.99 6.48
N PRO A 118 14.73 1.25 7.36
CA PRO A 118 14.98 1.45 8.79
C PRO A 118 15.33 0.15 9.54
N GLN A 119 15.10 -1.00 8.89
CA GLN A 119 15.45 -2.33 9.40
C GLN A 119 16.77 -2.84 8.82
N GLU A 120 17.52 -1.99 8.12
CA GLU A 120 18.81 -2.35 7.51
C GLU A 120 18.75 -3.58 6.57
N LEU A 121 17.55 -3.85 6.00
CA LEU A 121 17.38 -4.97 5.08
C LEU A 121 18.06 -4.68 3.73
N GLU A 122 18.64 -5.68 3.15
CA GLU A 122 19.25 -5.62 1.81
C GLU A 122 18.20 -5.67 0.70
N VAL A 123 17.32 -4.65 0.66
CA VAL A 123 16.12 -4.61 -0.21
C VAL A 123 16.46 -4.83 -1.68
N MET A 124 17.54 -4.22 -2.17
CA MET A 124 17.97 -4.39 -3.56
C MET A 124 18.26 -5.86 -3.90
N TRP A 125 18.84 -6.62 -2.96
CA TRP A 125 19.17 -8.02 -3.21
C TRP A 125 17.92 -8.88 -3.34
N TYR A 126 16.95 -8.77 -2.43
CA TYR A 126 15.74 -9.58 -2.58
C TYR A 126 14.84 -9.09 -3.74
N MET A 127 14.94 -7.83 -4.17
CA MET A 127 14.32 -7.41 -5.44
C MET A 127 14.97 -8.08 -6.64
N SER A 128 16.31 -8.23 -6.62
CA SER A 128 17.03 -8.98 -7.64
C SER A 128 16.68 -10.48 -7.62
N ASP A 129 16.53 -11.07 -6.44
CA ASP A 129 16.09 -12.47 -6.29
C ASP A 129 14.66 -12.65 -6.82
N ALA A 130 13.76 -11.70 -6.56
CA ALA A 130 12.40 -11.70 -7.11
C ALA A 130 12.40 -11.67 -8.65
N LEU A 131 13.27 -10.87 -9.26
CA LEU A 131 13.43 -10.81 -10.72
C LEU A 131 13.96 -12.13 -11.31
N ARG A 132 14.78 -12.86 -10.56
CA ARG A 132 15.27 -14.19 -10.95
C ARG A 132 14.28 -15.32 -10.65
N GLY A 133 13.20 -15.02 -9.92
CA GLY A 133 12.21 -16.00 -9.51
C GLY A 133 12.58 -16.82 -8.28
N ASP A 134 13.61 -16.41 -7.54
CA ASP A 134 14.05 -17.07 -6.31
C ASP A 134 13.22 -16.60 -5.11
N ILE A 135 12.00 -17.09 -5.04
CA ILE A 135 11.00 -16.66 -4.05
C ILE A 135 11.38 -17.09 -2.63
N HIS A 136 12.11 -18.18 -2.50
CA HIS A 136 12.58 -18.64 -1.19
C HIS A 136 13.56 -17.62 -0.58
N GLU A 137 14.55 -17.17 -1.33
CA GLU A 137 15.49 -16.15 -0.89
C GLU A 137 14.80 -14.81 -0.62
N VAL A 138 13.81 -14.43 -1.45
CA VAL A 138 12.98 -13.24 -1.19
C VAL A 138 12.29 -13.33 0.16
N ALA A 139 11.67 -14.46 0.48
CA ALA A 139 10.96 -14.66 1.73
C ALA A 139 11.92 -14.59 2.94
N LEU A 140 13.07 -15.23 2.86
CA LEU A 140 14.08 -15.22 3.92
C LEU A 140 14.64 -13.81 4.17
N LYS A 141 15.06 -13.11 3.10
CA LYS A 141 15.70 -11.80 3.21
C LYS A 141 14.73 -10.67 3.56
N SER A 142 13.43 -10.85 3.32
CA SER A 142 12.40 -9.86 3.64
C SER A 142 11.65 -10.14 4.94
N PHE A 143 11.98 -11.19 5.66
CA PHE A 143 11.23 -11.67 6.83
C PHE A 143 11.05 -10.59 7.91
N ASP A 144 12.10 -9.82 8.20
CA ASP A 144 12.09 -8.77 9.21
C ASP A 144 11.52 -7.43 8.71
N CYS A 145 10.86 -7.43 7.54
CA CYS A 145 10.28 -6.23 6.95
C CYS A 145 9.05 -5.76 7.73
N VAL A 146 9.11 -4.55 8.28
CA VAL A 146 7.99 -3.91 9.00
C VAL A 146 7.00 -3.19 8.06
N MET A 147 7.13 -3.36 6.76
CA MET A 147 6.27 -2.78 5.72
C MET A 147 6.06 -1.26 5.83
N CYS A 148 7.08 -0.52 6.24
CA CYS A 148 7.00 0.95 6.39
C CYS A 148 6.79 1.70 5.07
N GLY A 149 7.06 1.09 3.92
CA GLY A 149 6.86 1.69 2.60
C GLY A 149 7.97 2.63 2.12
N LEU A 150 9.03 2.86 2.89
CA LEU A 150 10.11 3.81 2.53
C LEU A 150 10.93 3.39 1.30
N CYS A 151 10.88 2.11 0.95
CA CYS A 151 11.58 1.56 -0.22
C CYS A 151 10.71 1.48 -1.49
N ALA A 152 9.44 1.88 -1.40
CA ALA A 152 8.47 1.78 -2.49
C ALA A 152 8.49 2.98 -3.43
#